data_b18ca8081200ddbb07f4b102f90689ac
#
_entry.id   b18ca8081200ddbb07f4b102f90689ac
#
_cell.length_a   1.000
_cell.length_b   1.000
_cell.length_c   1.000
_cell.angle_alpha   90.00
_cell.angle_beta   90.00
_cell.angle_gamma   90.00
#
_symmetry.space_group_name_H-M   'P 1'
#
loop_
_entity.id
_entity.type
_entity.pdbx_description
1 polymer ?
#
loop_
_entity_poly.entity_id
_entity_poly.type
_entity_poly.pdbx_seq_one_letter_code
_entity_poly.pdbx_strand_id
1 'polypeptide(L)'
;DKGYMSKRYGKYGWSRGVLLNLAIGQGELLVTPIQILNYINLLSTKGRSPNSHFVFVDNLPQNVKPELSSEIWNNIHDGLRSAIVSRNGTGKKSDPKFNDFLVYGKTGTAENPHGENHAWFVGWADYNKEKYSIVILLENAGSGGAVAAPMARKVFEKIIENSRFASR
;
A
#
# COMPACT_ATOMS: atom_id res chain seq x y z
N ASP A 1 4.83 2.16 -21.96
CA ASP A 1 5.91 1.99 -22.94
C ASP A 1 6.08 3.25 -23.80
N LYS A 2 7.13 3.30 -24.63
CA LYS A 2 7.43 4.45 -25.50
C LYS A 2 6.29 4.75 -26.49
N GLY A 3 5.61 3.72 -27.00
CA GLY A 3 4.49 3.85 -27.94
C GLY A 3 3.29 4.54 -27.29
N TYR A 4 2.92 4.14 -26.07
CA TYR A 4 1.87 4.79 -25.29
C TYR A 4 2.20 6.27 -25.04
N MET A 5 3.41 6.57 -24.57
CA MET A 5 3.83 7.94 -24.26
C MET A 5 3.83 8.83 -25.51
N SER A 6 4.29 8.31 -26.66
CA SER A 6 4.25 9.05 -27.92
C SER A 6 2.82 9.33 -28.39
N LYS A 7 1.90 8.39 -28.21
CA LYS A 7 0.48 8.57 -28.52
C LYS A 7 -0.19 9.61 -27.60
N ARG A 8 0.12 9.56 -26.30
CA ARG A 8 -0.46 10.44 -25.28
C ARG A 8 0.01 11.89 -25.40
N TYR A 9 1.31 12.11 -25.63
CA TYR A 9 1.94 13.44 -25.67
C TYR A 9 2.14 13.98 -27.09
N GLY A 10 1.79 13.19 -28.12
CA GLY A 10 1.76 13.61 -29.52
C GLY A 10 3.09 14.18 -30.06
N LYS A 11 2.97 15.19 -30.94
CA LYS A 11 4.10 15.82 -31.65
C LYS A 11 5.16 16.43 -30.71
N TYR A 12 4.77 16.89 -29.53
CA TYR A 12 5.69 17.54 -28.58
C TYR A 12 6.48 16.55 -27.74
N GLY A 13 6.14 15.27 -27.82
CA GLY A 13 6.81 14.22 -27.06
C GLY A 13 6.59 14.37 -25.55
N TRP A 14 7.24 13.48 -24.80
CA TRP A 14 7.20 13.46 -23.34
C TRP A 14 8.54 13.91 -22.74
N SER A 15 8.50 14.66 -21.67
CA SER A 15 9.66 15.26 -21.01
C SER A 15 10.19 14.39 -19.87
N ARG A 16 11.39 14.70 -19.37
CA ARG A 16 11.93 14.11 -18.12
C ARG A 16 11.03 14.36 -16.92
N GLY A 17 10.24 15.46 -16.90
CA GLY A 17 9.27 15.75 -15.86
C GLY A 17 8.18 14.69 -15.74
N VAL A 18 7.74 14.10 -16.86
CA VAL A 18 6.78 12.97 -16.84
C VAL A 18 7.37 11.75 -16.13
N LEU A 19 8.65 11.45 -16.33
CA LEU A 19 9.33 10.35 -15.64
C LEU A 19 9.45 10.63 -14.14
N LEU A 20 9.70 11.87 -13.73
CA LEU A 20 9.73 12.25 -12.32
C LEU A 20 8.37 12.07 -11.67
N ASN A 21 7.29 12.50 -12.33
CA ASN A 21 5.92 12.28 -11.85
C ASN A 21 5.61 10.78 -11.68
N LEU A 22 5.96 9.95 -12.67
CA LEU A 22 5.79 8.51 -12.57
C LEU A 22 6.59 7.90 -11.40
N ALA A 23 7.81 8.40 -11.16
CA ALA A 23 8.67 7.90 -10.09
C ALA A 23 8.11 8.14 -8.68
N ILE A 24 7.25 9.15 -8.52
CA ILE A 24 6.56 9.44 -7.25
C ILE A 24 5.11 8.92 -7.23
N GLY A 25 4.71 8.11 -8.22
CA GLY A 25 3.38 7.53 -8.30
C GLY A 25 2.29 8.49 -8.78
N GLN A 26 2.65 9.54 -9.50
CA GLN A 26 1.73 10.52 -10.06
C GLN A 26 1.65 10.42 -11.60
N GLY A 27 0.73 11.16 -12.18
CA GLY A 27 0.57 11.25 -13.63
C GLY A 27 -0.10 10.04 -14.25
N GLU A 28 0.54 9.42 -15.24
CA GLU A 28 -0.04 8.36 -16.08
C GLU A 28 -0.06 6.97 -15.42
N LEU A 29 0.42 6.83 -14.18
CA LEU A 29 0.42 5.56 -13.46
C LEU A 29 -0.96 5.34 -12.82
N LEU A 30 -1.83 4.62 -13.52
CA LEU A 30 -3.16 4.25 -13.02
C LEU A 30 -3.14 2.80 -12.54
N VAL A 31 -3.55 2.60 -11.30
CA VAL A 31 -3.64 1.29 -10.65
C VAL A 31 -4.96 1.15 -9.89
N THR A 32 -5.48 -0.08 -9.84
CA THR A 32 -6.66 -0.38 -9.02
C THR A 32 -6.25 -0.70 -7.57
N PRO A 33 -7.15 -0.52 -6.58
CA PRO A 33 -6.87 -0.92 -5.19
C PRO A 33 -6.46 -2.39 -5.06
N ILE A 34 -7.03 -3.30 -5.85
CA ILE A 34 -6.67 -4.73 -5.81
C ILE A 34 -5.25 -4.99 -6.34
N GLN A 35 -4.78 -4.22 -7.34
CA GLN A 35 -3.40 -4.31 -7.80
C GLN A 35 -2.42 -3.85 -6.72
N ILE A 36 -2.76 -2.78 -6.00
CA ILE A 36 -1.97 -2.31 -4.86
C ILE A 36 -2.01 -3.35 -3.73
N LEU A 37 -3.16 -3.96 -3.44
CA LEU A 37 -3.25 -5.03 -2.43
C LEU A 37 -2.36 -6.22 -2.78
N ASN A 38 -2.33 -6.65 -4.04
CA ASN A 38 -1.42 -7.70 -4.52
C ASN A 38 0.04 -7.32 -4.30
N TYR A 39 0.39 -6.06 -4.58
CA TYR A 39 1.74 -5.57 -4.33
C TYR A 39 2.10 -5.55 -2.83
N ILE A 40 1.18 -5.14 -1.97
CA ILE A 40 1.36 -5.18 -0.52
C ILE A 40 1.49 -6.62 -0.01
N ASN A 41 0.70 -7.56 -0.52
CA ASN A 41 0.83 -8.98 -0.19
C ASN A 41 2.22 -9.53 -0.59
N LEU A 42 2.69 -9.18 -1.78
CA LEU A 42 4.03 -9.55 -2.23
C LEU A 42 5.12 -8.99 -1.30
N LEU A 43 5.02 -7.74 -0.87
CA LEU A 43 5.97 -7.13 0.06
C LEU A 43 5.91 -7.79 1.44
N SER A 44 4.72 -7.97 2.01
CA SER A 44 4.53 -8.52 3.37
C SER A 44 5.06 -9.96 3.50
N THR A 45 4.97 -10.74 2.42
CA THR A 45 5.38 -12.15 2.37
C THR A 45 6.76 -12.37 1.74
N LYS A 46 7.48 -11.29 1.42
CA LYS A 46 8.79 -11.36 0.74
C LYS A 46 8.71 -12.17 -0.57
N GLY A 47 7.68 -11.87 -1.36
CA GLY A 47 7.47 -12.48 -2.68
C GLY A 47 6.79 -13.85 -2.69
N ARG A 48 6.15 -14.29 -1.60
CA ARG A 48 5.58 -15.64 -1.47
C ARG A 48 4.05 -15.70 -1.57
N SER A 49 3.36 -14.59 -1.72
CA SER A 49 1.90 -14.55 -1.74
C SER A 49 1.32 -14.89 -3.10
N PRO A 50 0.22 -15.65 -3.18
CA PRO A 50 -0.61 -15.72 -4.36
C PRO A 50 -1.32 -14.39 -4.63
N ASN A 51 -1.91 -14.24 -5.82
CA ASN A 51 -2.73 -13.09 -6.15
C ASN A 51 -3.99 -13.04 -5.26
N SER A 52 -4.42 -11.83 -4.90
CA SER A 52 -5.67 -11.63 -4.17
C SER A 52 -6.86 -12.02 -5.04
N HIS A 53 -7.87 -12.63 -4.43
CA HIS A 53 -9.07 -13.13 -5.09
C HIS A 53 -10.29 -12.95 -4.17
N PHE A 54 -11.47 -12.89 -4.76
CA PHE A 54 -12.75 -12.73 -4.05
C PHE A 54 -13.58 -14.02 -4.00
N VAL A 55 -13.20 -15.02 -4.79
CA VAL A 55 -13.86 -16.32 -4.86
C VAL A 55 -12.86 -17.43 -4.62
N PHE A 56 -13.34 -18.57 -4.11
CA PHE A 56 -12.49 -19.75 -3.98
C PHE A 56 -12.08 -20.26 -5.36
N VAL A 57 -10.77 -20.43 -5.56
CA VAL A 57 -10.16 -20.92 -6.80
C VAL A 57 -9.15 -21.99 -6.43
N ASP A 58 -9.27 -23.19 -7.00
CA ASP A 58 -8.42 -24.34 -6.66
C ASP A 58 -6.94 -24.13 -7.05
N ASN A 59 -6.66 -23.35 -8.09
CA ASN A 59 -5.30 -23.08 -8.56
C ASN A 59 -5.12 -21.58 -8.81
N LEU A 60 -4.65 -20.87 -7.79
CA LEU A 60 -4.32 -19.45 -7.91
C LEU A 60 -2.98 -19.27 -8.65
N PRO A 61 -2.94 -18.42 -9.69
CA PRO A 61 -1.67 -18.04 -10.27
C PRO A 61 -0.80 -17.35 -9.20
N GLN A 62 0.42 -17.83 -9.04
CA GLN A 62 1.37 -17.20 -8.13
C GLN A 62 1.83 -15.86 -8.70
N ASN A 63 2.04 -14.90 -7.81
CA ASN A 63 2.71 -13.66 -8.17
C ASN A 63 4.11 -13.96 -8.73
N VAL A 64 4.55 -13.13 -9.66
CA VAL A 64 5.96 -13.12 -10.07
C VAL A 64 6.82 -12.92 -8.82
N LYS A 65 7.63 -13.92 -8.47
CA LYS A 65 8.53 -13.86 -7.32
C LYS A 65 9.78 -13.05 -7.73
N PRO A 66 9.97 -11.83 -7.22
CA PRO A 66 11.21 -11.10 -7.51
C PRO A 66 12.39 -11.78 -6.81
N GLU A 67 13.47 -11.97 -7.53
CA GLU A 67 14.73 -12.46 -6.97
C GLU A 67 15.47 -11.30 -6.26
N LEU A 68 15.07 -11.04 -5.02
CA LEU A 68 15.70 -10.05 -4.16
C LEU A 68 16.43 -10.72 -3.00
N SER A 69 17.58 -10.17 -2.61
CA SER A 69 18.31 -10.64 -1.44
C SER A 69 17.52 -10.39 -0.15
N SER A 70 17.84 -11.17 0.89
CA SER A 70 17.23 -10.98 2.21
C SER A 70 17.48 -9.57 2.77
N GLU A 71 18.63 -8.98 2.47
CA GLU A 71 18.97 -7.61 2.86
C GLU A 71 18.00 -6.59 2.24
N ILE A 72 17.72 -6.70 0.93
CA ILE A 72 16.79 -5.81 0.24
C ILE A 72 15.39 -5.95 0.85
N TRP A 73 14.92 -7.18 1.11
CA TRP A 73 13.63 -7.40 1.76
C TRP A 73 13.56 -6.77 3.16
N ASN A 74 14.62 -6.89 3.95
CA ASN A 74 14.68 -6.28 5.27
C ASN A 74 14.66 -4.75 5.18
N ASN A 75 15.45 -4.15 4.30
CA ASN A 75 15.44 -2.70 4.07
C ASN A 75 14.06 -2.17 3.68
N ILE A 76 13.30 -2.90 2.84
CA ILE A 76 11.93 -2.55 2.48
C ILE A 76 11.01 -2.59 3.72
N HIS A 77 11.07 -3.67 4.51
CA HIS A 77 10.28 -3.81 5.72
C HIS A 77 10.61 -2.73 6.75
N ASP A 78 11.90 -2.46 6.98
CA ASP A 78 12.37 -1.44 7.92
C ASP A 78 11.92 -0.04 7.49
N GLY A 79 11.98 0.26 6.19
CA GLY A 79 11.47 1.52 5.64
C GLY A 79 9.97 1.69 5.86
N LEU A 80 9.17 0.65 5.59
CA LEU A 80 7.72 0.67 5.82
C LEU A 80 7.35 0.73 7.31
N ARG A 81 8.11 0.04 8.16
CA ARG A 81 7.96 0.14 9.61
C ARG A 81 8.32 1.55 10.11
N SER A 82 9.43 2.12 9.62
CA SER A 82 9.88 3.46 9.98
C SER A 82 8.84 4.54 9.63
N ALA A 83 8.14 4.42 8.51
CA ALA A 83 7.06 5.33 8.14
C ALA A 83 5.87 5.34 9.14
N ILE A 84 5.76 4.30 9.96
CA ILE A 84 4.74 4.19 11.03
C ILE A 84 5.27 4.67 12.37
N VAL A 85 6.51 4.27 12.76
CA VAL A 85 6.97 4.45 14.15
C VAL A 85 7.84 5.69 14.35
N SER A 86 8.48 6.20 13.31
CA SER A 86 9.38 7.35 13.43
C SER A 86 8.63 8.63 13.80
N ARG A 87 9.33 9.57 14.44
CA ARG A 87 8.77 10.87 14.85
C ARG A 87 8.08 11.60 13.70
N ASN A 88 8.68 11.57 12.52
CA ASN A 88 8.20 12.24 11.31
C ASN A 88 7.46 11.29 10.37
N GLY A 89 7.13 10.06 10.80
CA GLY A 89 6.42 9.08 10.00
C GLY A 89 5.01 9.55 9.66
N THR A 90 4.70 9.61 8.38
CA THR A 90 3.39 10.07 7.88
C THR A 90 2.27 9.07 8.14
N GLY A 91 2.62 7.78 8.33
CA GLY A 91 1.69 6.70 8.60
C GLY A 91 1.40 6.45 10.08
N LYS A 92 2.03 7.15 11.01
CA LYS A 92 1.94 6.86 12.46
C LYS A 92 0.52 6.84 13.05
N LYS A 93 -0.43 7.53 12.42
CA LYS A 93 -1.83 7.52 12.85
C LYS A 93 -2.55 6.20 12.54
N SER A 94 -1.96 5.30 11.75
CA SER A 94 -2.51 3.98 11.49
C SER A 94 -2.18 2.94 12.58
N ASP A 95 -1.23 3.25 13.46
CA ASP A 95 -0.80 2.34 14.51
C ASP A 95 -1.81 2.34 15.68
N PRO A 96 -2.46 1.21 16.00
CA PRO A 96 -3.41 1.11 17.13
C PRO A 96 -2.74 1.19 18.50
N LYS A 97 -1.39 1.20 18.55
CA LYS A 97 -0.61 1.19 19.80
C LYS A 97 -0.93 -0.02 20.68
N PHE A 98 -1.08 -1.16 20.06
CA PHE A 98 -1.34 -2.41 20.73
C PHE A 98 -0.10 -3.31 20.69
N ASN A 99 0.25 -3.94 21.84
CA ASN A 99 1.40 -4.83 21.93
C ASN A 99 1.25 -5.99 20.94
N ASP A 100 2.37 -6.40 20.33
CA ASP A 100 2.44 -7.49 19.36
C ASP A 100 1.66 -7.27 18.04
N PHE A 101 1.09 -6.07 17.84
CA PHE A 101 0.46 -5.66 16.59
C PHE A 101 1.39 -4.73 15.81
N LEU A 102 2.14 -5.28 14.86
CA LEU A 102 3.19 -4.56 14.15
C LEU A 102 2.69 -4.07 12.80
N VAL A 103 2.46 -2.76 12.68
CA VAL A 103 2.01 -2.13 11.43
C VAL A 103 3.19 -1.72 10.57
N TYR A 104 3.11 -2.04 9.28
CA TYR A 104 4.02 -1.64 8.21
C TYR A 104 3.19 -0.95 7.13
N GLY A 105 3.61 0.18 6.61
CA GLY A 105 2.80 0.82 5.58
C GLY A 105 3.31 2.18 5.14
N LYS A 106 2.58 2.74 4.17
CA LYS A 106 2.88 4.04 3.58
C LYS A 106 1.59 4.79 3.26
N THR A 107 1.59 6.07 3.53
CA THR A 107 0.55 6.99 3.08
C THR A 107 0.85 7.47 1.67
N GLY A 108 -0.19 7.70 0.89
CA GLY A 108 -0.14 8.35 -0.41
C GLY A 108 -1.15 9.50 -0.47
N THR A 109 -0.87 10.46 -1.31
CA THR A 109 -1.79 11.53 -1.66
C THR A 109 -1.72 11.67 -3.17
N ALA A 110 -2.76 11.24 -3.87
CA ALA A 110 -2.83 11.32 -5.32
C ALA A 110 -3.54 12.62 -5.71
N GLU A 111 -2.88 13.43 -6.52
CA GLU A 111 -3.45 14.66 -7.02
C GLU A 111 -4.67 14.41 -7.90
N ASN A 112 -5.71 15.21 -7.71
CA ASN A 112 -6.92 15.18 -8.51
C ASN A 112 -7.18 16.57 -9.11
N PRO A 113 -7.05 16.75 -10.44
CA PRO A 113 -7.24 18.04 -11.09
C PRO A 113 -8.69 18.55 -11.05
N HIS A 114 -9.64 17.68 -10.65
CA HIS A 114 -11.08 18.00 -10.64
C HIS A 114 -11.68 18.08 -9.24
N GLY A 115 -10.86 18.08 -8.17
CA GLY A 115 -11.35 18.15 -6.81
C GLY A 115 -10.24 18.02 -5.77
N GLU A 116 -10.62 17.68 -4.55
CA GLU A 116 -9.66 17.38 -3.50
C GLU A 116 -8.83 16.13 -3.85
N ASN A 117 -7.62 16.07 -3.35
CA ASN A 117 -6.73 14.93 -3.55
C ASN A 117 -7.34 13.62 -3.02
N HIS A 118 -6.95 12.50 -3.60
CA HIS A 118 -7.31 11.18 -3.09
C HIS A 118 -6.33 10.74 -2.02
N ALA A 119 -6.85 10.38 -0.86
CA ALA A 119 -6.07 9.95 0.28
C ALA A 119 -5.88 8.42 0.29
N TRP A 120 -4.62 7.97 0.38
CA TRP A 120 -4.25 6.55 0.41
C TRP A 120 -3.53 6.19 1.69
N PHE A 121 -3.83 5.00 2.19
CA PHE A 121 -2.96 4.24 3.09
C PHE A 121 -2.89 2.81 2.59
N VAL A 122 -1.66 2.28 2.50
CA VAL A 122 -1.40 0.91 2.08
C VAL A 122 -0.41 0.27 3.03
N GLY A 123 -0.62 -1.00 3.36
CA GLY A 123 0.27 -1.67 4.29
C GLY A 123 -0.27 -2.99 4.79
N TRP A 124 0.36 -3.51 5.84
CA TRP A 124 -0.09 -4.71 6.54
C TRP A 124 0.21 -4.60 8.03
N ALA A 125 -0.41 -5.47 8.78
CA ALA A 125 -0.05 -5.72 10.16
C ALA A 125 0.34 -7.19 10.36
N ASP A 126 1.36 -7.43 11.19
CA ASP A 126 1.69 -8.74 11.72
C ASP A 126 1.06 -8.85 13.11
N TYR A 127 0.21 -9.86 13.33
CA TYR A 127 -0.46 -10.10 14.60
C TYR A 127 -0.87 -11.57 14.73
N ASN A 128 -0.57 -12.19 15.90
CA ASN A 128 -0.91 -13.60 16.17
C ASN A 128 -0.45 -14.58 15.08
N LYS A 129 0.75 -14.38 14.53
CA LYS A 129 1.33 -15.17 13.41
C LYS A 129 0.62 -14.99 12.06
N GLU A 130 -0.40 -14.15 12.00
CA GLU A 130 -1.14 -13.81 10.79
C GLU A 130 -0.66 -12.46 10.21
N LYS A 131 -0.92 -12.27 8.91
CA LYS A 131 -0.67 -11.03 8.18
C LYS A 131 -1.97 -10.47 7.63
N TYR A 132 -2.28 -9.24 8.01
CA TYR A 132 -3.49 -8.54 7.60
C TYR A 132 -3.12 -7.39 6.66
N SER A 133 -3.20 -7.62 5.37
CA SER A 133 -2.93 -6.57 4.37
C SER A 133 -4.14 -5.66 4.18
N ILE A 134 -3.87 -4.38 4.00
CA ILE A 134 -4.92 -3.35 3.87
C ILE A 134 -4.57 -2.33 2.80
N VAL A 135 -5.60 -1.92 2.06
CA VAL A 135 -5.58 -0.74 1.19
C VAL A 135 -6.79 0.11 1.54
N ILE A 136 -6.55 1.35 1.91
CA ILE A 136 -7.56 2.38 2.13
C ILE A 136 -7.40 3.42 1.03
N LEU A 137 -8.47 3.62 0.27
CA LEU A 137 -8.63 4.74 -0.66
C LEU A 137 -9.86 5.55 -0.22
N LEU A 138 -9.65 6.84 -0.02
CA LEU A 138 -10.71 7.81 0.20
C LEU A 138 -10.62 8.85 -0.91
N GLU A 139 -11.58 8.82 -1.81
CA GLU A 139 -11.62 9.75 -2.94
C GLU A 139 -12.02 11.15 -2.46
N ASN A 140 -11.37 12.17 -3.03
CA ASN A 140 -11.62 13.58 -2.73
C ASN A 140 -11.60 13.90 -1.23
N ALA A 141 -10.63 13.35 -0.50
CA ALA A 141 -10.57 13.42 0.97
C ALA A 141 -9.29 14.05 1.52
N GLY A 142 -8.45 14.60 0.65
CA GLY A 142 -7.23 15.30 1.03
C GLY A 142 -6.02 14.39 1.23
N SER A 143 -5.38 14.40 2.38
CA SER A 143 -4.07 13.76 2.58
C SER A 143 -4.17 12.39 3.24
N GLY A 144 -3.40 11.41 2.74
CA GLY A 144 -3.38 10.05 3.28
C GLY A 144 -3.02 9.97 4.76
N GLY A 145 -2.06 10.78 5.22
CA GLY A 145 -1.67 10.84 6.62
C GLY A 145 -2.72 11.46 7.56
N ALA A 146 -3.59 12.34 7.02
CA ALA A 146 -4.62 13.00 7.78
C ALA A 146 -5.89 12.15 7.94
N VAL A 147 -6.31 11.43 6.89
CA VAL A 147 -7.61 10.73 6.85
C VAL A 147 -7.50 9.23 6.60
N ALA A 148 -6.67 8.76 5.66
CA ALA A 148 -6.59 7.33 5.36
C ALA A 148 -5.83 6.52 6.45
N ALA A 149 -4.77 7.06 7.03
CA ALA A 149 -4.05 6.40 8.11
C ALA A 149 -4.91 6.22 9.39
N PRO A 150 -5.68 7.22 9.88
CA PRO A 150 -6.64 7.01 10.96
C PRO A 150 -7.73 5.98 10.65
N MET A 151 -8.19 5.89 9.38
CA MET A 151 -9.16 4.90 8.97
C MET A 151 -8.57 3.48 9.04
N ALA A 152 -7.32 3.30 8.57
CA ALA A 152 -6.61 2.04 8.69
C ALA A 152 -6.47 1.60 10.18
N ARG A 153 -6.19 2.54 11.08
CA ARG A 153 -6.17 2.27 12.53
C ARG A 153 -7.49 1.69 13.02
N LYS A 154 -8.62 2.27 12.66
CA LYS A 154 -9.95 1.75 13.07
C LYS A 154 -10.17 0.31 12.60
N VAL A 155 -9.74 -0.02 11.37
CA VAL A 155 -9.82 -1.39 10.86
C VAL A 155 -8.93 -2.33 11.66
N PHE A 156 -7.70 -1.94 11.98
CA PHE A 156 -6.78 -2.73 12.79
C PHE A 156 -7.28 -2.93 14.22
N GLU A 157 -7.87 -1.90 14.83
CA GLU A 157 -8.52 -2.01 16.16
C GLU A 157 -9.65 -3.05 16.13
N LYS A 158 -10.43 -3.10 15.04
CA LYS A 158 -11.48 -4.11 14.88
C LYS A 158 -10.96 -5.54 14.70
N ILE A 159 -9.83 -5.71 14.03
CA ILE A 159 -9.15 -7.02 13.92
C ILE A 159 -8.71 -7.48 15.32
N ILE A 160 -8.13 -6.60 16.13
CA ILE A 160 -7.69 -6.92 17.48
C ILE A 160 -8.89 -7.34 18.36
N GLU A 161 -10.00 -6.59 18.32
CA GLU A 161 -11.23 -6.91 19.03
C GLU A 161 -11.75 -8.31 18.66
N ASN A 162 -11.91 -8.58 17.37
CA ASN A 162 -12.43 -9.85 16.87
C ASN A 162 -11.54 -11.05 17.26
N SER A 163 -10.21 -10.89 17.21
CA SER A 163 -9.28 -11.93 17.64
C SER A 163 -9.41 -12.28 19.13
N ARG A 164 -9.73 -11.31 19.97
CA ARG A 164 -9.96 -11.54 21.42
C ARG A 164 -11.26 -12.29 21.69
N PHE A 165 -12.28 -12.12 20.85
CA PHE A 165 -13.54 -12.88 20.99
C PHE A 165 -13.38 -14.33 20.52
N ALA A 166 -12.56 -14.58 19.49
CA ALA A 166 -12.32 -15.93 18.96
C ALA A 166 -11.45 -16.80 19.89
N SER A 167 -10.71 -16.21 20.83
CA SER A 167 -9.85 -16.90 21.80
C SER A 167 -10.50 -17.15 23.17
N ARG A 168 -11.79 -16.84 23.31
CA ARG A 168 -12.64 -17.15 24.48
C ARG A 168 -13.56 -18.34 24.20
#